data_2a68f9c30641bed9e147915643572371
#
_entry.id   2a68f9c30641bed9e147915643572371
#
_cell.length_a   1.000
_cell.length_b   1.000
_cell.length_c   1.000
_cell.angle_alpha   90.00
_cell.angle_beta   90.00
_cell.angle_gamma   90.00
#
_symmetry.space_group_name_H-M   'P 1'
#
loop_
_entity.id
_entity.type
_entity.pdbx_description
1 polymer ?
#
loop_
_entity_poly.entity_id
_entity_poly.type
_entity_poly.pdbx_seq_one_letter_code
_entity_poly.pdbx_strand_id
1 'polypeptide(L)'
;MLFRSGGLEKIIENRMGEKVIGFGAKVQSKKDTSADVLLKSVQPQDLIKYGLIAEFVGRLPVVVSLENLSEADLVKILKEPKNAITKQYEYLFELDNVKLEFEEEALTEIAKLAIERGTGARGIRAIVESFINKIMYEVPSDPNVEKCIITPE
;
A
#
# COMPACT_ATOMS: atom_id res chain seq x y z
N MET A 1 -6.38 14.72 -7.65
CA MET A 1 -7.57 13.89 -7.45
C MET A 1 -7.14 12.44 -7.49
N LEU A 2 -7.43 11.67 -6.45
CA LEU A 2 -7.13 10.24 -6.36
C LEU A 2 -8.43 9.46 -6.50
N PHE A 3 -8.50 8.50 -7.43
CA PHE A 3 -9.66 7.62 -7.55
C PHE A 3 -9.22 6.16 -7.77
N ARG A 4 -10.09 5.24 -7.38
CA ARG A 4 -9.84 3.82 -7.59
C ARG A 4 -10.04 3.48 -9.06
N SER A 5 -9.03 2.84 -9.64
CA SER A 5 -8.99 2.47 -11.06
C SER A 5 -9.65 1.13 -11.40
N GLY A 6 -10.44 0.55 -10.49
CA GLY A 6 -11.04 -0.77 -10.72
C GLY A 6 -11.85 -0.82 -12.02
N GLY A 7 -11.37 -1.59 -13.01
CA GLY A 7 -11.96 -1.69 -14.34
C GLY A 7 -11.28 -0.83 -15.42
N LEU A 8 -10.41 0.13 -15.05
CA LEU A 8 -9.64 0.92 -16.01
C LEU A 8 -8.62 0.04 -16.76
N GLU A 9 -8.06 -0.94 -16.08
CA GLU A 9 -7.13 -1.91 -16.64
C GLU A 9 -7.73 -2.63 -17.87
N LYS A 10 -9.00 -3.03 -17.78
CA LYS A 10 -9.71 -3.69 -18.89
C LYS A 10 -9.88 -2.77 -20.10
N ILE A 11 -10.11 -1.47 -19.87
CA ILE A 11 -10.24 -0.48 -20.95
C ILE A 11 -8.92 -0.30 -21.66
N ILE A 12 -7.82 -0.23 -20.89
CA ILE A 12 -6.45 -0.10 -21.42
C ILE A 12 -6.07 -1.39 -22.18
N GLU A 13 -6.33 -2.57 -21.60
CA GLU A 13 -6.08 -3.86 -22.22
C GLU A 13 -6.80 -3.98 -23.57
N ASN A 14 -8.09 -3.64 -23.63
CA ASN A 14 -8.86 -3.64 -24.87
C ASN A 14 -8.26 -2.69 -25.91
N ARG A 15 -7.88 -1.46 -25.54
CA ARG A 15 -7.23 -0.51 -26.45
C ARG A 15 -5.90 -1.03 -27.00
N MET A 16 -5.12 -1.70 -26.14
CA MET A 16 -3.83 -2.28 -26.54
C MET A 16 -4.03 -3.55 -27.37
N GLY A 17 -5.04 -4.35 -27.06
CA GLY A 17 -5.38 -5.56 -27.81
C GLY A 17 -5.96 -5.31 -29.21
N GLU A 18 -6.73 -4.24 -29.40
CA GLU A 18 -7.27 -3.84 -30.72
C GLU A 18 -6.17 -3.45 -31.74
N LYS A 19 -4.98 -3.04 -31.29
CA LYS A 19 -3.84 -2.72 -32.16
C LYS A 19 -3.09 -3.93 -32.72
N VAL A 20 -3.45 -5.15 -32.34
CA VAL A 20 -2.73 -6.39 -32.67
C VAL A 20 -3.44 -7.21 -33.76
N ILE A 21 -4.40 -6.64 -34.49
CA ILE A 21 -5.05 -7.30 -35.63
C ILE A 21 -4.22 -7.03 -36.89
N GLY A 22 -3.18 -7.85 -37.11
CA GLY A 22 -2.36 -7.83 -38.30
C GLY A 22 -1.65 -9.18 -38.50
N PHE A 23 -1.50 -9.64 -39.75
CA PHE A 23 -0.73 -10.85 -40.10
C PHE A 23 0.72 -10.66 -39.60
N GLY A 24 1.14 -11.46 -38.59
CA GLY A 24 2.49 -11.42 -38.02
C GLY A 24 2.58 -10.85 -36.61
N ALA A 25 1.48 -10.49 -35.96
CA ALA A 25 1.49 -10.03 -34.57
C ALA A 25 1.91 -11.15 -33.61
N LYS A 26 2.98 -10.94 -32.84
CA LYS A 26 3.33 -11.80 -31.71
C LYS A 26 2.18 -11.72 -30.70
N VAL A 27 1.48 -12.83 -30.53
CA VAL A 27 0.51 -13.02 -29.47
C VAL A 27 1.29 -12.97 -28.15
N GLN A 28 1.38 -11.80 -27.54
CA GLN A 28 1.83 -11.72 -26.15
C GLN A 28 0.76 -12.41 -25.31
N SER A 29 1.18 -13.41 -24.55
CA SER A 29 0.32 -14.15 -23.65
C SER A 29 -0.41 -13.19 -22.73
N LYS A 30 -1.74 -13.26 -22.67
CA LYS A 30 -2.62 -12.41 -21.85
C LYS A 30 -2.36 -12.50 -20.34
N LYS A 31 -1.40 -13.31 -19.90
CA LYS A 31 -1.21 -13.67 -18.48
C LYS A 31 -0.16 -12.84 -17.73
N ASP A 32 0.70 -12.08 -18.41
CA ASP A 32 1.89 -11.50 -17.74
C ASP A 32 1.94 -9.97 -17.68
N THR A 33 0.87 -9.28 -18.09
CA THR A 33 0.87 -7.83 -17.96
C THR A 33 0.24 -7.45 -16.61
N SER A 34 1.06 -7.20 -15.60
CA SER A 34 0.57 -6.73 -14.30
C SER A 34 -0.28 -5.46 -14.47
N ALA A 35 -1.28 -5.29 -13.63
CA ALA A 35 -2.15 -4.12 -13.63
C ALA A 35 -1.35 -2.80 -13.59
N ASP A 36 -0.22 -2.80 -12.90
CA ASP A 36 0.68 -1.67 -12.78
C ASP A 36 1.30 -1.25 -14.12
N VAL A 37 1.69 -2.24 -14.96
CA VAL A 37 2.23 -1.97 -16.30
C VAL A 37 1.15 -1.39 -17.22
N LEU A 38 -0.08 -1.92 -17.15
CA LEU A 38 -1.21 -1.38 -17.91
C LEU A 38 -1.52 0.05 -17.49
N LEU A 39 -1.59 0.34 -16.20
CA LEU A 39 -1.88 1.66 -15.68
C LEU A 39 -0.81 2.71 -16.05
N LYS A 40 0.46 2.32 -16.21
CA LYS A 40 1.52 3.22 -16.72
C LYS A 40 1.24 3.72 -18.14
N SER A 41 0.49 2.97 -18.93
CA SER A 41 0.14 3.32 -20.32
C SER A 41 -1.21 4.02 -20.46
N VAL A 42 -1.82 4.49 -19.35
CA VAL A 42 -3.10 5.19 -19.34
C VAL A 42 -3.06 6.45 -20.21
N GLN A 43 -4.13 6.65 -20.97
CA GLN A 43 -4.31 7.85 -21.83
C GLN A 43 -5.59 8.58 -21.42
N PRO A 44 -5.70 9.90 -21.73
CA PRO A 44 -6.90 10.68 -21.46
C PRO A 44 -8.20 10.04 -22.02
N GLN A 45 -8.11 9.40 -23.16
CA GLN A 45 -9.24 8.71 -23.79
C GLN A 45 -9.73 7.50 -22.96
N ASP A 46 -8.84 6.82 -22.25
CA ASP A 46 -9.20 5.69 -21.37
C ASP A 46 -10.01 6.19 -20.18
N LEU A 47 -9.66 7.38 -19.65
CA LEU A 47 -10.38 8.02 -18.55
C LEU A 47 -11.80 8.45 -18.97
N ILE A 48 -11.96 8.93 -20.21
CA ILE A 48 -13.28 9.27 -20.77
C ILE A 48 -14.12 8.00 -20.95
N LYS A 49 -13.53 6.93 -21.50
CA LYS A 49 -14.21 5.62 -21.63
C LYS A 49 -14.56 5.03 -20.27
N TYR A 50 -13.77 5.31 -19.24
CA TYR A 50 -14.05 4.91 -17.86
C TYR A 50 -15.22 5.67 -17.22
N GLY A 51 -15.64 6.79 -17.84
CA GLY A 51 -16.79 7.59 -17.41
C GLY A 51 -16.46 8.97 -16.86
N LEU A 52 -15.24 9.44 -17.02
CA LEU A 52 -14.90 10.83 -16.68
C LEU A 52 -15.37 11.78 -17.81
N ILE A 53 -15.87 12.94 -17.42
CA ILE A 53 -16.34 13.99 -18.36
C ILE A 53 -15.13 14.51 -19.15
N ALA A 54 -15.28 14.61 -20.48
CA ALA A 54 -14.20 15.01 -21.39
C ALA A 54 -13.61 16.39 -21.06
N GLU A 55 -14.45 17.36 -20.72
CA GLU A 55 -14.04 18.72 -20.33
C GLU A 55 -13.19 18.70 -19.03
N PHE A 56 -13.51 17.79 -18.11
CA PHE A 56 -12.75 17.62 -16.89
C PHE A 56 -11.38 17.01 -17.19
N VAL A 57 -11.33 15.96 -18.02
CA VAL A 57 -10.08 15.31 -18.44
C VAL A 57 -9.17 16.29 -19.19
N GLY A 58 -9.75 17.13 -20.05
CA GLY A 58 -9.01 18.17 -20.78
C GLY A 58 -8.36 19.24 -19.88
N ARG A 59 -8.84 19.39 -18.64
CA ARG A 59 -8.26 20.31 -17.65
C ARG A 59 -7.24 19.67 -16.73
N LEU A 60 -7.03 18.36 -16.82
CA LEU A 60 -6.01 17.63 -16.06
C LEU A 60 -4.74 17.50 -16.90
N PRO A 61 -3.73 18.37 -16.70
CA PRO A 61 -2.53 18.41 -17.55
C PRO A 61 -1.60 17.21 -17.33
N VAL A 62 -1.72 16.56 -16.17
CA VAL A 62 -0.85 15.44 -15.78
C VAL A 62 -1.67 14.30 -15.21
N VAL A 63 -1.46 13.10 -15.76
CA VAL A 63 -2.02 11.85 -15.28
C VAL A 63 -0.86 10.95 -14.86
N VAL A 64 -0.88 10.49 -13.62
CA VAL A 64 0.15 9.62 -13.06
C VAL A 64 -0.50 8.39 -12.47
N SER A 65 0.04 7.21 -12.77
CA SER A 65 -0.32 5.95 -12.12
C SER A 65 0.53 5.75 -10.86
N LEU A 66 -0.08 5.16 -9.83
CA LEU A 66 0.62 4.69 -8.64
C LEU A 66 0.81 3.19 -8.76
N GLU A 67 1.99 2.72 -8.39
CA GLU A 67 2.32 1.31 -8.33
C GLU A 67 1.86 0.72 -6.98
N ASN A 68 1.69 -0.60 -6.94
CA ASN A 68 1.47 -1.29 -5.69
C ASN A 68 2.74 -1.22 -4.84
N LEU A 69 2.55 -1.05 -3.53
CA LEU A 69 3.67 -1.01 -2.59
C LEU A 69 4.25 -2.42 -2.41
N SER A 70 5.57 -2.51 -2.48
CA SER A 70 6.29 -3.73 -2.11
C SER A 70 6.36 -3.90 -0.60
N GLU A 71 6.72 -5.10 -0.14
CA GLU A 71 6.99 -5.37 1.28
C GLU A 71 8.04 -4.40 1.86
N ALA A 72 9.14 -4.19 1.13
CA ALA A 72 10.19 -3.26 1.52
C ALA A 72 9.69 -1.80 1.65
N ASP A 73 8.77 -1.38 0.78
CA ASP A 73 8.19 -0.03 0.86
C ASP A 73 7.27 0.11 2.07
N LEU A 74 6.52 -0.95 2.42
CA LEU A 74 5.69 -0.96 3.62
C LEU A 74 6.52 -0.91 4.89
N VAL A 75 7.65 -1.62 4.94
CA VAL A 75 8.60 -1.54 6.07
C VAL A 75 9.18 -0.12 6.20
N LYS A 76 9.53 0.54 5.09
CA LYS A 76 9.96 1.95 5.12
C LYS A 76 8.85 2.87 5.64
N ILE A 77 7.61 2.68 5.23
CA ILE A 77 6.46 3.45 5.72
C ILE A 77 6.27 3.28 7.23
N LEU A 78 6.59 2.11 7.78
CA LEU A 78 6.54 1.86 9.22
C LEU A 78 7.61 2.62 10.01
N LYS A 79 8.80 2.84 9.44
CA LYS A 79 9.99 3.37 10.15
C LYS A 79 10.34 4.83 9.80
N GLU A 80 10.40 5.16 8.50
CA GLU A 80 11.06 6.37 8.02
C GLU A 80 10.27 7.67 8.24
N PRO A 81 8.95 7.73 8.02
CA PRO A 81 8.20 8.97 8.14
C PRO A 81 8.40 9.63 9.50
N LYS A 82 8.33 10.97 9.52
CA LYS A 82 8.44 11.74 10.77
C LYS A 82 7.40 11.30 11.80
N ASN A 83 6.19 10.97 11.33
CA ASN A 83 5.08 10.46 12.15
C ASN A 83 4.82 8.98 11.84
N ALA A 84 5.88 8.16 11.70
CA ALA A 84 5.73 6.72 11.54
C ALA A 84 4.94 6.13 12.70
N ILE A 85 4.16 5.08 12.42
CA ILE A 85 3.30 4.47 13.44
C ILE A 85 4.12 3.88 14.58
N THR A 86 5.28 3.31 14.29
CA THR A 86 6.21 2.82 15.33
C THR A 86 6.62 3.93 16.29
N LYS A 87 7.04 5.09 15.75
CA LYS A 87 7.45 6.25 16.56
C LYS A 87 6.31 6.82 17.40
N GLN A 88 5.06 6.75 16.90
CA GLN A 88 3.90 7.18 17.69
C GLN A 88 3.71 6.29 18.92
N TYR A 89 3.83 4.97 18.76
CA TYR A 89 3.71 4.04 19.89
C TYR A 89 4.93 4.07 20.80
N GLU A 90 6.14 4.18 20.25
CA GLU A 90 7.36 4.39 21.05
C GLU A 90 7.20 5.58 21.99
N TYR A 91 6.70 6.70 21.48
CA TYR A 91 6.43 7.89 22.28
C TYR A 91 5.34 7.67 23.35
N LEU A 92 4.28 6.92 23.04
CA LEU A 92 3.23 6.62 24.02
C LEU A 92 3.75 5.75 25.17
N PHE A 93 4.56 4.74 24.89
CA PHE A 93 5.18 3.91 25.91
C PHE A 93 6.23 4.66 26.73
N GLU A 94 6.94 5.61 26.11
CA GLU A 94 7.90 6.47 26.83
C GLU A 94 7.21 7.32 27.91
N LEU A 95 5.95 7.75 27.69
CA LEU A 95 5.16 8.46 28.70
C LEU A 95 4.91 7.61 29.97
N ASP A 96 4.87 6.29 29.82
CA ASP A 96 4.72 5.32 30.90
C ASP A 96 6.11 4.82 31.42
N ASN A 97 7.21 5.47 31.00
CA ASN A 97 8.60 5.10 31.30
C ASN A 97 8.99 3.68 30.81
N VAL A 98 8.36 3.18 29.78
CA VAL A 98 8.66 1.90 29.13
C VAL A 98 9.25 2.13 27.76
N LYS A 99 10.38 1.47 27.46
CA LYS A 99 10.99 1.54 26.13
C LYS A 99 10.37 0.50 25.20
N LEU A 100 9.68 0.95 24.16
CA LEU A 100 9.16 0.07 23.11
C LEU A 100 10.19 -0.05 21.98
N GLU A 101 10.45 -1.26 21.53
CA GLU A 101 11.29 -1.54 20.35
C GLU A 101 10.58 -2.53 19.42
N PHE A 102 10.70 -2.30 18.10
CA PHE A 102 10.22 -3.21 17.07
C PHE A 102 11.40 -3.87 16.39
N GLU A 103 11.45 -5.20 16.40
CA GLU A 103 12.42 -5.95 15.61
C GLU A 103 12.14 -5.81 14.11
N GLU A 104 13.18 -5.90 13.27
CA GLU A 104 13.02 -5.78 11.81
C GLU A 104 12.17 -6.90 11.23
N GLU A 105 12.28 -8.08 11.80
CA GLU A 105 11.51 -9.25 11.42
C GLU A 105 10.02 -9.06 11.72
N ALA A 106 9.66 -8.45 12.85
CA ALA A 106 8.29 -8.11 13.20
C ALA A 106 7.69 -7.09 12.23
N LEU A 107 8.45 -6.08 11.83
CA LEU A 107 8.00 -5.09 10.84
C LEU A 107 7.78 -5.73 9.46
N THR A 108 8.63 -6.67 9.09
CA THR A 108 8.50 -7.45 7.86
C THR A 108 7.23 -8.30 7.89
N GLU A 109 6.92 -8.94 9.01
CA GLU A 109 5.71 -9.73 9.17
C GLU A 109 4.43 -8.88 9.13
N ILE A 110 4.44 -7.70 9.76
CA ILE A 110 3.34 -6.72 9.66
C ILE A 110 3.12 -6.31 8.19
N ALA A 111 4.20 -6.08 7.42
CA ALA A 111 4.12 -5.73 6.03
C ALA A 111 3.51 -6.86 5.18
N LYS A 112 3.92 -8.11 5.40
CA LYS A 112 3.35 -9.31 4.74
C LYS A 112 1.87 -9.45 5.03
N LEU A 113 1.46 -9.36 6.29
CA LEU A 113 0.05 -9.42 6.68
C LEU A 113 -0.79 -8.32 6.01
N ALA A 114 -0.23 -7.12 5.82
CA ALA A 114 -0.91 -6.03 5.13
C ALA A 114 -1.11 -6.32 3.63
N ILE A 115 -0.15 -6.99 3.00
CA ILE A 115 -0.23 -7.42 1.60
C ILE A 115 -1.26 -8.56 1.46
N GLU A 116 -1.18 -9.59 2.29
CA GLU A 116 -2.10 -10.75 2.28
C GLU A 116 -3.56 -10.33 2.46
N ARG A 117 -3.81 -9.37 3.36
CA ARG A 117 -5.15 -8.80 3.56
C ARG A 117 -5.60 -7.88 2.42
N GLY A 118 -4.75 -7.60 1.43
CA GLY A 118 -5.04 -6.70 0.32
C GLY A 118 -5.30 -5.25 0.73
N THR A 119 -4.89 -4.86 1.94
CA THR A 119 -5.13 -3.54 2.51
C THR A 119 -3.97 -2.57 2.29
N GLY A 120 -2.76 -3.10 2.02
CA GLY A 120 -1.54 -2.32 1.86
C GLY A 120 -1.29 -1.38 3.04
N ALA A 121 -0.73 -0.20 2.77
CA ALA A 121 -0.39 0.78 3.81
C ALA A 121 -1.57 1.20 4.72
N ARG A 122 -2.81 1.17 4.21
CA ARG A 122 -4.00 1.54 5.00
C ARG A 122 -4.31 0.55 6.12
N GLY A 123 -3.98 -0.72 5.92
CA GLY A 123 -4.24 -1.77 6.90
C GLY A 123 -3.18 -1.87 7.99
N ILE A 124 -2.00 -1.27 7.79
CA ILE A 124 -0.88 -1.36 8.74
C ILE A 124 -1.30 -0.92 10.14
N ARG A 125 -1.99 0.22 10.26
CA ARG A 125 -2.44 0.75 11.55
C ARG A 125 -3.34 -0.27 12.27
N ALA A 126 -4.33 -0.82 11.59
CA ALA A 126 -5.25 -1.79 12.20
C ALA A 126 -4.53 -3.09 12.62
N ILE A 127 -3.51 -3.51 11.87
CA ILE A 127 -2.70 -4.67 12.22
C ILE A 127 -1.89 -4.38 13.49
N VAL A 128 -1.21 -3.24 13.56
CA VAL A 128 -0.44 -2.85 14.75
C VAL A 128 -1.37 -2.69 15.96
N GLU A 129 -2.51 -2.01 15.81
CA GLU A 129 -3.49 -1.81 16.88
C GLU A 129 -4.07 -3.12 17.41
N SER A 130 -4.16 -4.16 16.59
CA SER A 130 -4.74 -5.45 17.00
C SER A 130 -3.97 -6.16 18.12
N PHE A 131 -2.66 -5.93 18.22
CA PHE A 131 -1.83 -6.51 19.29
C PHE A 131 -1.33 -5.49 20.31
N ILE A 132 -1.01 -4.26 19.85
CA ILE A 132 -0.38 -3.26 20.71
C ILE A 132 -1.34 -2.73 21.80
N ASN A 133 -2.65 -2.65 21.49
CA ASN A 133 -3.65 -2.19 22.45
C ASN A 133 -3.69 -3.08 23.72
N LYS A 134 -3.50 -4.39 23.57
CA LYS A 134 -3.43 -5.30 24.70
C LYS A 134 -2.21 -5.02 25.55
N ILE A 135 -1.06 -4.85 24.90
CA ILE A 135 0.22 -4.56 25.56
C ILE A 135 0.15 -3.20 26.30
N MET A 136 -0.41 -2.18 25.66
CA MET A 136 -0.62 -0.85 26.26
C MET A 136 -1.52 -0.88 27.51
N TYR A 137 -2.43 -1.85 27.60
CA TYR A 137 -3.27 -2.03 28.77
C TYR A 137 -2.55 -2.78 29.90
N GLU A 138 -1.73 -3.78 29.55
CA GLU A 138 -1.05 -4.64 30.53
C GLU A 138 0.22 -4.02 31.11
N VAL A 139 1.03 -3.38 30.26
CA VAL A 139 2.36 -2.84 30.63
C VAL A 139 2.32 -1.80 31.75
N PRO A 140 1.43 -0.79 31.77
CA PRO A 140 1.40 0.19 32.87
C PRO A 140 0.98 -0.41 34.20
N SER A 141 0.39 -1.61 34.18
CA SER A 141 -0.05 -2.32 35.41
C SER A 141 1.09 -3.03 36.13
N ASP A 142 2.25 -3.22 35.47
CA ASP A 142 3.43 -3.87 36.07
C ASP A 142 4.60 -2.86 36.16
N PRO A 143 4.91 -2.37 37.38
CA PRO A 143 5.96 -1.37 37.59
C PRO A 143 7.39 -1.90 37.35
N ASN A 144 7.55 -3.20 37.11
CA ASN A 144 8.87 -3.81 36.86
C ASN A 144 9.22 -3.87 35.37
N VAL A 145 8.31 -3.49 34.49
CA VAL A 145 8.55 -3.53 33.05
C VAL A 145 9.23 -2.23 32.60
N GLU A 146 10.49 -2.31 32.24
CA GLU A 146 11.27 -1.19 31.73
C GLU A 146 11.35 -1.20 30.18
N LYS A 147 11.17 -2.36 29.56
CA LYS A 147 11.33 -2.54 28.10
C LYS A 147 10.33 -3.54 27.55
N CYS A 148 9.76 -3.20 26.40
CA CYS A 148 8.91 -4.07 25.61
C CYS A 148 9.52 -4.24 24.21
N ILE A 149 9.68 -5.47 23.74
CA ILE A 149 10.20 -5.77 22.40
C ILE A 149 9.12 -6.52 21.62
N ILE A 150 8.77 -6.01 20.46
CA ILE A 150 7.83 -6.64 19.54
C ILE A 150 8.61 -7.57 18.62
N THR A 151 8.33 -8.86 18.74
CA THR A 151 8.90 -9.95 17.93
C THR A 151 7.86 -10.47 16.94
N PRO A 152 8.24 -11.26 15.93
CA PRO A 152 7.32 -11.81 14.93
C PRO A 152 6.41 -12.94 15.43
N GLU A 153 6.53 -13.41 16.68
CA GLU A 153 5.70 -14.48 17.27
C GLU A 153 4.43 -13.96 17.94
#